data_5c327d5e30122eb1e9bc7c46b80e2ad9
#
_entry.id   5c327d5e30122eb1e9bc7c46b80e2ad9
#
_cell.length_a   1.000
_cell.length_b   1.000
_cell.length_c   1.000
_cell.angle_alpha   90.00
_cell.angle_beta   90.00
_cell.angle_gamma   90.00
#
_symmetry.space_group_name_H-M   'P 1'
#
loop_
_entity.id
_entity.type
_entity.pdbx_description
1 polymer ?
#
loop_
_entity_poly.entity_id
_entity_poly.type
_entity_poly.pdbx_seq_one_letter_code
_entity_poly.pdbx_strand_id
1 'polypeptide(L)'
;MKRWNGWGDEKNNFGFELTKTSQDYIENIIGKSVALPEITLEEAIAKVPQSRAPRHKLINTDAEVRLRHCRGQSIPDWLATHSGDFGTFPDGVAFPTTTAEVQALLQFAKQENLIIIPYGGGTSVCGHINPESHSENNSENKSEKNPEQNDRPIITIALTKMNKLTAFDKQSQIATFGAGTLGPDVEKQLVEHGYTLGHFPQSWELSTVGGWVASRSSGQQSLRYGRIEKMFAGGNIETLQGSLDIPTFPASSAGPDIREMILGSEGRMGIITEVKMRVTKIAEQEKFYVAFFPSWQVGMQATREIVQNGTQLSMMRLSNEVETASHLKLAGHDTAVKYLEKYLSIRGIPKSGSSNANVSISANSDKKTMFTFGITGSKAQCKSALKITKQFISKHKGVYIGTALGKHWQHSRFRSPYLRQGFWDAGIIVDTMETCLDWSAVPAAVKGLESDIANALNDPDEKIHVFTHLSHFYGQGCSVYTTFLFRMDKNYDKTMQRWLKLKAAGAEAIVKHGGTISHQHGVGKDHAPYLAAEKGELGIKAIKGLCQVFDPDQRMNPGKLV
;
A
#
# COMPACT_ATOMS: atom_id res chain seq x y z
N MET A 1 11.50 11.14 15.36
CA MET A 1 11.42 9.67 15.55
C MET A 1 10.10 9.22 14.94
N LYS A 2 10.03 8.02 14.30
CA LYS A 2 8.76 7.51 13.78
C LYS A 2 7.72 7.41 14.90
N ARG A 3 6.47 7.80 14.64
CA ARG A 3 5.38 7.64 15.62
C ARG A 3 5.19 6.16 15.99
N TRP A 4 4.91 5.88 17.25
CA TRP A 4 4.71 4.52 17.74
C TRP A 4 3.28 3.99 17.49
N ASN A 5 2.28 4.89 17.47
CA ASN A 5 0.85 4.59 17.34
C ASN A 5 0.20 5.24 16.11
N GLY A 6 0.93 5.53 15.06
CA GLY A 6 0.33 6.21 13.90
C GLY A 6 1.29 6.44 12.76
N TRP A 7 0.84 7.19 11.78
CA TRP A 7 1.60 7.53 10.58
C TRP A 7 2.43 8.80 10.79
N GLY A 8 3.66 8.81 10.28
CA GLY A 8 4.51 10.00 10.28
C GLY A 8 5.64 9.96 11.29
N ASP A 9 6.20 11.14 11.53
CA ASP A 9 7.27 11.40 12.50
C ASP A 9 6.74 12.29 13.63
N GLU A 10 7.20 12.07 14.87
CA GLU A 10 6.77 12.85 16.04
C GLU A 10 7.04 14.36 15.92
N LYS A 11 8.10 14.73 15.18
CA LYS A 11 8.47 16.12 14.95
C LYS A 11 7.68 16.79 13.81
N ASN A 12 7.20 16.00 12.87
CA ASN A 12 6.45 16.44 11.70
C ASN A 12 4.98 15.99 11.84
N ASN A 13 4.33 16.48 12.88
CA ASN A 13 2.90 16.26 13.04
C ASN A 13 2.18 17.14 12.00
N PHE A 14 1.98 16.60 10.80
CA PHE A 14 1.01 17.15 9.85
C PHE A 14 -0.38 16.83 10.39
N GLY A 15 -0.76 17.51 11.48
CA GLY A 15 -2.07 17.37 12.09
C GLY A 15 -3.15 17.58 11.04
N PHE A 16 -3.70 16.49 10.56
CA PHE A 16 -4.90 16.55 9.73
C PHE A 16 -6.10 16.44 10.67
N GLU A 17 -6.58 17.59 11.09
CA GLU A 17 -7.87 17.66 11.76
C GLU A 17 -8.97 17.63 10.71
N LEU A 18 -9.91 16.70 10.86
CA LEU A 18 -11.16 16.75 10.09
C LEU A 18 -11.89 18.04 10.45
N THR A 19 -12.17 18.85 9.42
CA THR A 19 -13.04 20.01 9.65
C THR A 19 -14.41 19.52 10.12
N LYS A 20 -15.08 20.31 10.96
CA LYS A 20 -16.44 19.98 11.40
C LYS A 20 -17.38 19.67 10.24
N THR A 21 -17.30 20.43 9.15
CA THR A 21 -18.07 20.18 7.93
C THR A 21 -17.78 18.81 7.31
N SER A 22 -16.51 18.39 7.31
CA SER A 22 -16.11 17.08 6.80
C SER A 22 -16.58 15.95 7.70
N GLN A 23 -16.46 16.13 9.01
CA GLN A 23 -16.95 15.16 10.00
C GLN A 23 -18.48 15.02 9.91
N ASP A 24 -19.23 16.14 9.92
CA ASP A 24 -20.68 16.15 9.78
C ASP A 24 -21.14 15.47 8.47
N TYR A 25 -20.40 15.68 7.37
CA TYR A 25 -20.68 15.02 6.10
C TYR A 25 -20.56 13.49 6.20
N ILE A 26 -19.49 13.00 6.79
CA ILE A 26 -19.26 11.55 6.95
C ILE A 26 -20.25 10.95 7.96
N GLU A 27 -20.47 11.59 9.11
CA GLU A 27 -21.40 11.13 10.14
C GLU A 27 -22.86 11.08 9.64
N ASN A 28 -23.25 11.97 8.73
CA ASN A 28 -24.56 11.89 8.06
C ASN A 28 -24.72 10.63 7.20
N ILE A 29 -23.62 10.02 6.75
CA ILE A 29 -23.61 8.80 5.95
C ILE A 29 -23.54 7.56 6.84
N ILE A 30 -22.55 7.50 7.75
CA ILE A 30 -22.25 6.30 8.55
C ILE A 30 -22.87 6.30 9.95
N GLY A 31 -23.49 7.41 10.35
CA GLY A 31 -23.98 7.63 11.71
C GLY A 31 -22.94 8.30 12.62
N LYS A 32 -23.37 8.76 13.79
CA LYS A 32 -22.48 9.39 14.77
C LYS A 32 -21.44 8.41 15.26
N SER A 33 -20.20 8.88 15.36
CA SER A 33 -19.04 8.12 15.83
C SER A 33 -18.45 8.74 17.10
N VAL A 34 -17.77 7.91 17.88
CA VAL A 34 -17.07 8.33 19.10
C VAL A 34 -15.73 7.60 19.13
N ALA A 35 -14.65 8.37 19.31
CA ALA A 35 -13.32 7.79 19.47
C ALA A 35 -13.25 6.95 20.76
N LEU A 36 -12.51 5.85 20.68
CA LEU A 36 -12.22 5.01 21.86
C LEU A 36 -11.05 5.60 22.65
N PRO A 37 -11.00 5.37 23.97
CA PRO A 37 -9.86 5.77 24.78
C PRO A 37 -8.56 5.11 24.31
N GLU A 38 -7.49 5.88 24.26
CA GLU A 38 -6.17 5.41 23.85
C GLU A 38 -5.21 5.29 25.03
N ILE A 39 -4.27 4.35 24.95
CA ILE A 39 -3.19 4.27 25.94
C ILE A 39 -2.08 5.29 25.64
N THR A 40 -1.36 5.69 26.69
CA THR A 40 -0.18 6.55 26.56
C THR A 40 1.05 5.76 26.12
N LEU A 41 2.13 6.47 25.72
CA LEU A 41 3.40 5.83 25.38
C LEU A 41 4.00 5.13 26.60
N GLU A 42 3.90 5.73 27.77
CA GLU A 42 4.39 5.17 29.04
C GLU A 42 3.68 3.86 29.39
N GLU A 43 2.35 3.84 29.27
CA GLU A 43 1.56 2.62 29.46
C GLU A 43 1.91 1.54 28.43
N ALA A 44 2.15 1.92 27.18
CA ALA A 44 2.54 1.00 26.11
C ALA A 44 3.93 0.39 26.37
N ILE A 45 4.91 1.21 26.81
CA ILE A 45 6.26 0.75 27.19
C ILE A 45 6.18 -0.22 28.37
N ALA A 46 5.34 0.06 29.36
CA ALA A 46 5.17 -0.81 30.54
C ALA A 46 4.61 -2.20 30.18
N LYS A 47 3.94 -2.35 29.04
CA LYS A 47 3.43 -3.64 28.54
C LYS A 47 4.47 -4.49 27.81
N VAL A 48 5.64 -3.93 27.46
CA VAL A 48 6.69 -4.67 26.76
C VAL A 48 7.34 -5.66 27.73
N PRO A 49 7.28 -6.98 27.46
CA PRO A 49 7.82 -7.98 28.36
C PRO A 49 9.35 -7.91 28.44
N GLN A 50 9.93 -8.56 29.45
CA GLN A 50 11.39 -8.71 29.52
C GLN A 50 11.91 -9.38 28.25
N SER A 51 13.03 -8.88 27.73
CA SER A 51 13.67 -9.44 26.54
C SER A 51 14.25 -10.82 26.82
N ARG A 52 14.06 -11.75 25.88
CA ARG A 52 14.68 -13.08 25.87
C ARG A 52 15.84 -13.15 24.86
N ALA A 53 16.14 -12.03 24.18
CA ALA A 53 17.20 -11.98 23.20
C ALA A 53 18.56 -12.30 23.83
N PRO A 54 19.36 -13.22 23.26
CA PRO A 54 20.72 -13.43 23.69
C PRO A 54 21.58 -12.19 23.40
N ARG A 55 22.64 -12.00 24.17
CA ARG A 55 23.50 -10.81 24.06
C ARG A 55 24.23 -10.77 22.71
N HIS A 56 24.03 -9.68 21.99
CA HIS A 56 24.75 -9.40 20.75
C HIS A 56 24.94 -7.88 20.57
N LYS A 57 26.12 -7.45 20.08
CA LYS A 57 26.49 -6.02 19.97
C LYS A 57 25.56 -5.17 19.09
N LEU A 58 24.89 -5.78 18.13
CA LEU A 58 23.99 -5.11 17.19
C LEU A 58 22.52 -5.15 17.63
N ILE A 59 22.17 -5.94 18.67
CA ILE A 59 20.80 -6.11 19.14
C ILE A 59 20.53 -5.15 20.27
N ASN A 60 19.55 -4.27 20.09
CA ASN A 60 19.01 -3.39 21.11
C ASN A 60 17.77 -4.04 21.74
N THR A 61 17.74 -4.16 23.06
CA THR A 61 16.64 -4.78 23.84
C THR A 61 15.80 -3.76 24.60
N ASP A 62 16.01 -2.46 24.37
CA ASP A 62 15.24 -1.39 24.96
C ASP A 62 13.73 -1.53 24.66
N ALA A 63 12.88 -1.31 25.68
CA ALA A 63 11.44 -1.55 25.56
C ALA A 63 10.78 -0.63 24.53
N GLU A 64 11.14 0.66 24.50
CA GLU A 64 10.58 1.61 23.52
C GLU A 64 11.01 1.27 22.09
N VAL A 65 12.27 0.87 21.91
CA VAL A 65 12.75 0.45 20.58
C VAL A 65 11.99 -0.77 20.08
N ARG A 66 11.75 -1.74 20.94
CA ARG A 66 10.98 -2.96 20.63
C ARG A 66 9.51 -2.62 20.32
N LEU A 67 8.88 -1.75 21.08
CA LEU A 67 7.53 -1.24 20.85
C LEU A 67 7.39 -0.59 19.47
N ARG A 68 8.31 0.29 19.09
CA ARG A 68 8.27 1.01 17.80
C ARG A 68 8.49 0.12 16.58
N HIS A 69 8.91 -1.12 16.78
CA HIS A 69 9.19 -2.09 15.72
C HIS A 69 8.28 -3.33 15.78
N CYS A 70 7.23 -3.34 16.61
CA CYS A 70 6.37 -4.50 16.76
C CYS A 70 5.18 -4.53 15.80
N ARG A 71 4.79 -3.39 15.22
CA ARG A 71 3.60 -3.29 14.38
C ARG A 71 3.84 -2.47 13.11
N GLY A 72 3.02 -2.77 12.09
CA GLY A 72 2.94 -2.01 10.85
C GLY A 72 1.91 -0.89 10.90
N GLN A 73 1.12 -0.79 9.83
CA GLN A 73 0.12 0.28 9.62
C GLN A 73 -1.22 -0.28 9.11
N SER A 74 -1.51 -1.56 9.30
CA SER A 74 -2.84 -2.12 9.06
C SER A 74 -3.85 -1.62 10.10
N ILE A 75 -5.14 -1.82 9.87
CA ILE A 75 -6.15 -1.49 10.89
C ILE A 75 -5.98 -2.35 12.15
N PRO A 76 -5.72 -3.68 12.07
CA PRO A 76 -5.33 -4.45 13.26
C PRO A 76 -4.14 -3.87 14.01
N ASP A 77 -3.12 -3.36 13.31
CA ASP A 77 -1.98 -2.73 13.96
C ASP A 77 -2.36 -1.44 14.71
N TRP A 78 -3.22 -0.62 14.12
CA TRP A 78 -3.73 0.59 14.75
C TRP A 78 -4.59 0.27 15.97
N LEU A 79 -5.51 -0.71 15.85
CA LEU A 79 -6.30 -1.16 16.99
C LEU A 79 -5.42 -1.67 18.13
N ALA A 80 -4.38 -2.46 17.82
CA ALA A 80 -3.43 -2.97 18.80
C ALA A 80 -2.63 -1.85 19.49
N THR A 81 -2.11 -0.89 18.74
CA THR A 81 -1.30 0.19 19.30
C THR A 81 -2.12 1.18 20.13
N HIS A 82 -3.37 1.42 19.81
CA HIS A 82 -4.22 2.35 20.54
C HIS A 82 -4.94 1.70 21.73
N SER A 83 -5.29 0.41 21.65
CA SER A 83 -5.87 -0.34 22.79
C SER A 83 -4.83 -0.79 23.81
N GLY A 84 -3.56 -0.93 23.36
CA GLY A 84 -2.52 -1.56 24.15
C GLY A 84 -2.56 -3.09 24.17
N ASP A 85 -3.33 -3.71 23.29
CA ASP A 85 -3.30 -5.16 23.06
C ASP A 85 -2.36 -5.48 21.90
N PHE A 86 -1.08 -5.46 22.20
CA PHE A 86 -0.04 -5.64 21.18
C PHE A 86 0.16 -7.10 20.77
N GLY A 87 -0.36 -8.09 21.53
CA GLY A 87 0.04 -9.48 21.34
C GLY A 87 1.54 -9.68 21.51
N THR A 88 2.23 -10.17 20.48
CA THR A 88 3.66 -10.49 20.53
C THR A 88 4.55 -9.28 20.22
N PHE A 89 5.65 -9.13 20.97
CA PHE A 89 6.71 -8.15 20.71
C PHE A 89 7.97 -8.83 20.18
N PRO A 90 8.82 -8.15 19.42
CA PRO A 90 10.17 -8.64 19.18
C PRO A 90 10.96 -8.64 20.50
N ASP A 91 11.83 -9.62 20.70
CA ASP A 91 12.73 -9.68 21.86
C ASP A 91 13.90 -8.70 21.73
N GLY A 92 14.23 -8.31 20.50
CA GLY A 92 15.23 -7.28 20.25
C GLY A 92 15.13 -6.73 18.83
N VAL A 93 15.79 -5.60 18.60
CA VAL A 93 15.87 -4.94 17.29
C VAL A 93 17.32 -4.71 16.93
N ALA A 94 17.77 -5.21 15.78
CA ALA A 94 19.10 -4.98 15.27
C ALA A 94 19.09 -3.92 14.16
N PHE A 95 20.13 -3.07 14.13
CA PHE A 95 20.30 -1.99 13.15
C PHE A 95 21.63 -2.14 12.40
N PRO A 96 21.75 -3.12 11.49
CA PRO A 96 22.96 -3.29 10.71
C PRO A 96 23.19 -2.09 9.78
N THR A 97 24.47 -1.83 9.50
CA THR A 97 24.94 -0.77 8.60
C THR A 97 25.58 -1.35 7.34
N THR A 98 25.93 -2.64 7.36
CA THR A 98 26.61 -3.35 6.28
C THR A 98 26.01 -4.73 6.03
N THR A 99 26.22 -5.26 4.82
CA THR A 99 25.85 -6.63 4.47
C THR A 99 26.53 -7.66 5.37
N ALA A 100 27.81 -7.45 5.73
CA ALA A 100 28.53 -8.34 6.63
C ALA A 100 27.91 -8.41 8.04
N GLU A 101 27.37 -7.31 8.54
CA GLU A 101 26.62 -7.30 9.81
C GLU A 101 25.30 -8.08 9.71
N VAL A 102 24.62 -8.03 8.56
CA VAL A 102 23.42 -8.86 8.31
C VAL A 102 23.77 -10.33 8.28
N GLN A 103 24.86 -10.70 7.57
CA GLN A 103 25.37 -12.09 7.55
C GLN A 103 25.68 -12.59 8.97
N ALA A 104 26.38 -11.78 9.76
CA ALA A 104 26.70 -12.12 11.15
C ALA A 104 25.42 -12.33 12.01
N LEU A 105 24.41 -11.48 11.83
CA LEU A 105 23.13 -11.63 12.53
C LEU A 105 22.36 -12.89 12.11
N LEU A 106 22.38 -13.26 10.83
CA LEU A 106 21.75 -14.49 10.34
C LEU A 106 22.47 -15.74 10.87
N GLN A 107 23.82 -15.71 10.92
CA GLN A 107 24.61 -16.78 11.53
C GLN A 107 24.31 -16.92 13.02
N PHE A 108 24.27 -15.80 13.74
CA PHE A 108 23.89 -15.76 15.15
C PHE A 108 22.47 -16.31 15.36
N ALA A 109 21.52 -15.95 14.49
CA ALA A 109 20.16 -16.48 14.56
C ALA A 109 20.09 -18.01 14.40
N LYS A 110 20.96 -18.59 13.57
CA LYS A 110 21.08 -20.07 13.46
C LYS A 110 21.61 -20.69 14.75
N GLN A 111 22.66 -20.10 15.31
CA GLN A 111 23.31 -20.60 16.53
C GLN A 111 22.40 -20.53 17.75
N GLU A 112 21.70 -19.41 17.92
CA GLU A 112 20.84 -19.12 19.08
C GLU A 112 19.36 -19.50 18.85
N ASN A 113 19.05 -20.19 17.76
CA ASN A 113 17.69 -20.61 17.41
C ASN A 113 16.66 -19.47 17.38
N LEU A 114 16.97 -18.34 16.75
CA LEU A 114 16.11 -17.14 16.71
C LEU A 114 15.18 -17.12 15.50
N ILE A 115 14.07 -16.42 15.63
CA ILE A 115 13.22 -15.96 14.51
C ILE A 115 13.71 -14.58 14.08
N ILE A 116 13.73 -14.35 12.78
CA ILE A 116 14.15 -13.08 12.17
C ILE A 116 12.98 -12.45 11.42
N ILE A 117 12.72 -11.18 11.69
CA ILE A 117 11.75 -10.36 10.94
C ILE A 117 12.50 -9.23 10.25
N PRO A 118 12.63 -9.27 8.91
CA PRO A 118 13.19 -8.13 8.17
C PRO A 118 12.25 -6.93 8.24
N TYR A 119 12.82 -5.74 8.48
CA TYR A 119 12.06 -4.52 8.67
C TYR A 119 12.66 -3.37 7.85
N GLY A 120 11.85 -2.74 7.00
CA GLY A 120 12.20 -1.53 6.26
C GLY A 120 11.68 -0.27 6.97
N GLY A 121 10.71 0.42 6.35
CA GLY A 121 10.06 1.61 6.93
C GLY A 121 8.90 1.33 7.89
N GLY A 122 8.48 0.09 8.04
CA GLY A 122 7.34 -0.29 8.90
C GLY A 122 5.98 0.21 8.38
N THR A 123 5.83 0.34 7.08
CA THR A 123 4.64 0.88 6.40
C THR A 123 3.67 -0.20 5.91
N SER A 124 3.89 -1.45 6.27
CA SER A 124 3.03 -2.58 5.92
C SER A 124 1.59 -2.33 6.35
N VAL A 125 0.64 -2.62 5.46
CA VAL A 125 -0.81 -2.52 5.73
C VAL A 125 -1.51 -3.89 5.74
N CYS A 126 -0.73 -4.99 5.68
CA CYS A 126 -1.24 -6.37 5.65
C CYS A 126 -0.56 -7.27 6.70
N GLY A 127 0.06 -6.69 7.73
CA GLY A 127 0.68 -7.45 8.82
C GLY A 127 2.00 -8.16 8.47
N HIS A 128 2.76 -7.72 7.47
CA HIS A 128 4.00 -8.36 7.02
C HIS A 128 5.09 -8.47 8.10
N ILE A 129 5.17 -7.49 8.98
CA ILE A 129 6.27 -7.30 9.93
C ILE A 129 5.89 -7.59 11.39
N ASN A 130 4.67 -8.08 11.60
CA ASN A 130 4.18 -8.34 12.94
C ASN A 130 4.84 -9.59 13.52
N PRO A 131 5.46 -9.51 14.71
CA PRO A 131 5.89 -10.69 15.43
C PRO A 131 4.68 -11.58 15.75
N GLU A 132 4.82 -12.87 15.58
CA GLU A 132 3.77 -13.83 15.95
C GLU A 132 4.37 -14.96 16.78
N SER A 133 3.67 -15.32 17.84
CA SER A 133 3.96 -16.58 18.53
C SER A 133 3.39 -17.74 17.72
N HIS A 134 4.14 -18.83 17.58
CA HIS A 134 3.65 -20.01 16.85
C HIS A 134 2.35 -20.63 17.44
N SER A 135 1.96 -20.25 18.65
CA SER A 135 0.72 -20.70 19.28
C SER A 135 -0.55 -20.12 18.63
N GLU A 136 -0.44 -18.97 17.94
CA GLU A 136 -1.59 -18.30 17.32
C GLU A 136 -1.93 -18.86 15.92
N ASN A 137 -0.96 -19.47 15.24
CA ASN A 137 -1.12 -19.89 13.83
C ASN A 137 -1.75 -21.30 13.64
N ASN A 138 -2.06 -22.07 14.70
CA ASN A 138 -2.52 -23.44 14.60
C ASN A 138 -3.88 -23.69 15.27
N SER A 139 -4.94 -22.95 14.87
CA SER A 139 -6.31 -23.28 15.31
C SER A 139 -6.89 -24.55 14.64
N GLU A 140 -6.33 -25.02 13.53
CA GLU A 140 -6.91 -26.14 12.76
C GLU A 140 -6.15 -27.48 12.82
N ASN A 141 -4.88 -27.52 13.25
CA ASN A 141 -4.12 -28.80 13.36
C ASN A 141 -3.44 -28.96 14.73
N LYS A 142 -4.20 -29.46 15.71
CA LYS A 142 -3.72 -29.72 17.07
C LYS A 142 -2.84 -30.98 17.24
N SER A 143 -2.52 -31.72 16.19
CA SER A 143 -1.95 -33.08 16.32
C SER A 143 -0.43 -33.22 16.23
N GLU A 144 0.33 -32.17 15.81
CA GLU A 144 1.80 -32.26 15.72
C GLU A 144 2.47 -31.02 16.29
N LYS A 145 2.34 -30.81 17.60
CA LYS A 145 3.06 -29.74 18.30
C LYS A 145 4.40 -30.27 18.80
N ASN A 146 5.49 -29.79 18.21
CA ASN A 146 6.80 -29.85 18.85
C ASN A 146 6.91 -28.64 19.79
N PRO A 147 6.86 -28.82 21.13
CA PRO A 147 6.82 -27.70 22.09
C PRO A 147 8.04 -26.77 21.99
N GLU A 148 9.19 -27.31 21.56
CA GLU A 148 10.46 -26.57 21.46
C GLU A 148 10.49 -25.58 20.27
N GLN A 149 9.63 -25.71 19.26
CA GLN A 149 9.53 -24.76 18.16
C GLN A 149 8.75 -23.49 18.51
N ASN A 150 7.98 -23.48 19.60
CA ASN A 150 7.01 -22.43 19.90
C ASN A 150 7.56 -21.26 20.75
N ASP A 151 8.80 -21.35 21.27
CA ASP A 151 9.34 -20.34 22.20
C ASP A 151 10.65 -19.68 21.76
N ARG A 152 10.90 -19.64 20.46
CA ARG A 152 12.10 -18.99 19.90
C ARG A 152 12.03 -17.48 20.09
N PRO A 153 13.11 -16.82 20.59
CA PRO A 153 13.17 -15.37 20.64
C PRO A 153 13.10 -14.75 19.23
N ILE A 154 12.48 -13.58 19.12
CA ILE A 154 12.23 -12.89 17.85
C ILE A 154 13.10 -11.65 17.76
N ILE A 155 13.90 -11.55 16.71
CA ILE A 155 14.73 -10.38 16.42
C ILE A 155 14.24 -9.69 15.14
N THR A 156 13.85 -8.42 15.26
CA THR A 156 13.61 -7.56 14.10
C THR A 156 14.92 -7.00 13.58
N ILE A 157 15.21 -7.15 12.29
CA ILE A 157 16.37 -6.56 11.63
C ILE A 157 15.94 -5.36 10.81
N ALA A 158 16.15 -4.16 11.36
CA ALA A 158 15.77 -2.89 10.76
C ALA A 158 16.89 -2.33 9.87
N LEU A 159 16.62 -2.27 8.57
CA LEU A 159 17.63 -1.94 7.56
C LEU A 159 17.81 -0.42 7.31
N THR A 160 17.09 0.43 8.03
CA THR A 160 17.06 1.88 7.79
C THR A 160 18.41 2.60 7.88
N LYS A 161 19.44 1.96 8.45
CA LYS A 161 20.81 2.47 8.45
C LYS A 161 21.60 2.12 7.19
N MET A 162 21.09 1.20 6.36
CA MET A 162 21.65 0.86 5.04
C MET A 162 20.99 1.73 3.97
N ASN A 163 21.25 3.03 3.98
CA ASN A 163 20.44 4.06 3.30
C ASN A 163 21.21 4.93 2.29
N LYS A 164 22.23 4.39 1.67
CA LYS A 164 23.07 5.14 0.74
C LYS A 164 22.99 4.60 -0.67
N LEU A 165 23.16 5.50 -1.64
CA LEU A 165 23.54 5.17 -3.00
C LEU A 165 25.01 4.68 -2.95
N THR A 166 25.24 3.40 -3.22
CA THR A 166 26.55 2.76 -3.13
C THR A 166 27.29 2.73 -4.46
N ALA A 167 26.53 2.72 -5.59
CA ALA A 167 27.09 2.79 -6.93
C ALA A 167 26.11 3.40 -7.92
N PHE A 168 26.62 4.06 -8.94
CA PHE A 168 25.82 4.64 -10.02
C PHE A 168 26.49 4.44 -11.38
N ASP A 169 25.93 3.53 -12.20
CA ASP A 169 26.31 3.36 -13.59
C ASP A 169 25.46 4.27 -14.48
N LYS A 170 26.03 5.41 -14.83
CA LYS A 170 25.36 6.42 -15.67
C LYS A 170 25.12 5.92 -17.10
N GLN A 171 25.99 5.05 -17.60
CA GLN A 171 25.89 4.54 -18.98
C GLN A 171 24.73 3.54 -19.08
N SER A 172 24.63 2.61 -18.14
CA SER A 172 23.56 1.61 -18.08
C SER A 172 22.29 2.13 -17.39
N GLN A 173 22.33 3.33 -16.77
CA GLN A 173 21.25 3.93 -15.99
C GLN A 173 20.80 3.00 -14.85
N ILE A 174 21.76 2.50 -14.10
CA ILE A 174 21.53 1.64 -12.93
C ILE A 174 22.13 2.31 -11.69
N ALA A 175 21.29 2.45 -10.68
CA ALA A 175 21.68 2.94 -9.36
C ALA A 175 21.59 1.80 -8.34
N THR A 176 22.60 1.65 -7.51
CA THR A 176 22.66 0.65 -6.45
C THR A 176 22.46 1.31 -5.10
N PHE A 177 21.45 0.87 -4.37
CA PHE A 177 21.10 1.41 -3.05
C PHE A 177 21.17 0.34 -1.97
N GLY A 178 21.56 0.73 -0.77
CA GLY A 178 21.24 -0.02 0.42
C GLY A 178 19.73 -0.15 0.57
N ALA A 179 19.24 -1.33 0.91
CA ALA A 179 17.82 -1.66 0.89
C ALA A 179 16.95 -0.84 1.88
N GLY A 180 17.58 -0.22 2.88
CA GLY A 180 16.94 0.65 3.87
C GLY A 180 16.78 2.11 3.43
N THR A 181 17.14 2.47 2.19
CA THR A 181 17.00 3.85 1.69
C THR A 181 15.52 4.22 1.55
N LEU A 182 15.10 5.29 2.21
CA LEU A 182 13.72 5.81 2.14
C LEU A 182 13.45 6.50 0.81
N GLY A 183 12.20 6.57 0.39
CA GLY A 183 11.78 7.18 -0.86
C GLY A 183 12.33 8.60 -1.09
N PRO A 184 12.20 9.54 -0.14
CA PRO A 184 12.79 10.87 -0.26
C PRO A 184 14.30 10.85 -0.45
N ASP A 185 15.02 9.95 0.23
CA ASP A 185 16.47 9.83 0.14
C ASP A 185 16.91 9.19 -1.17
N VAL A 186 16.13 8.26 -1.73
CA VAL A 186 16.36 7.70 -3.09
C VAL A 186 16.32 8.82 -4.12
N GLU A 187 15.24 9.60 -4.13
CA GLU A 187 15.09 10.69 -5.10
C GLU A 187 16.13 11.79 -4.90
N LYS A 188 16.40 12.20 -3.64
CA LYS A 188 17.41 13.20 -3.33
C LYS A 188 18.78 12.83 -3.86
N GLN A 189 19.24 11.59 -3.62
CA GLN A 189 20.55 11.12 -4.08
C GLN A 189 20.59 10.99 -5.62
N LEU A 190 19.49 10.62 -6.28
CA LEU A 190 19.45 10.53 -7.75
C LEU A 190 19.39 11.90 -8.44
N VAL A 191 18.71 12.88 -7.84
CA VAL A 191 18.62 14.24 -8.38
C VAL A 191 20.01 14.89 -8.54
N GLU A 192 20.95 14.61 -7.64
CA GLU A 192 22.34 15.07 -7.72
C GLU A 192 23.06 14.57 -9.01
N HIS A 193 22.60 13.46 -9.55
CA HIS A 193 23.08 12.88 -10.82
C HIS A 193 22.23 13.25 -12.04
N GLY A 194 21.10 13.96 -11.85
CA GLY A 194 20.15 14.31 -12.90
C GLY A 194 19.16 13.19 -13.25
N TYR A 195 18.91 12.27 -12.31
CA TYR A 195 18.04 11.10 -12.48
C TYR A 195 16.94 11.05 -11.43
N THR A 196 15.95 10.20 -11.67
CA THR A 196 14.85 9.83 -10.78
C THR A 196 14.60 8.33 -10.89
N LEU A 197 14.16 7.70 -9.82
CA LEU A 197 13.58 6.35 -9.86
C LEU A 197 12.14 6.43 -10.35
N GLY A 198 11.39 7.44 -9.93
CA GLY A 198 10.00 7.64 -10.32
C GLY A 198 9.02 6.68 -9.65
N HIS A 199 9.44 5.99 -8.59
CA HIS A 199 8.59 5.09 -7.82
C HIS A 199 7.98 5.83 -6.64
N PHE A 200 6.70 6.16 -6.72
CA PHE A 200 5.99 7.00 -5.77
C PHE A 200 4.75 6.28 -5.18
N PRO A 201 4.90 5.25 -4.32
CA PRO A 201 3.77 4.69 -3.59
C PRO A 201 3.19 5.73 -2.61
N GLN A 202 1.97 5.52 -2.10
CA GLN A 202 1.40 6.43 -1.10
C GLN A 202 2.24 6.51 0.17
N SER A 203 2.90 5.42 0.53
CA SER A 203 3.82 5.32 1.67
C SER A 203 5.22 5.87 1.42
N TRP A 204 5.48 6.54 0.30
CA TRP A 204 6.79 6.94 -0.20
C TRP A 204 7.69 7.61 0.85
N GLU A 205 7.13 8.49 1.68
CA GLU A 205 7.90 9.24 2.67
C GLU A 205 8.57 8.34 3.73
N LEU A 206 7.95 7.20 4.06
CA LEU A 206 8.39 6.31 5.15
C LEU A 206 8.78 4.90 4.68
N SER A 207 8.50 4.53 3.44
CA SER A 207 8.84 3.21 2.91
C SER A 207 10.22 3.17 2.29
N THR A 208 10.84 1.98 2.28
CA THR A 208 12.21 1.77 1.81
C THR A 208 12.23 1.04 0.46
N VAL A 209 13.30 1.26 -0.31
CA VAL A 209 13.47 0.64 -1.62
C VAL A 209 13.51 -0.89 -1.54
N GLY A 210 14.13 -1.49 -0.53
CA GLY A 210 14.09 -2.94 -0.30
C GLY A 210 12.71 -3.43 0.08
N GLY A 211 11.95 -2.65 0.86
CA GLY A 211 10.56 -2.94 1.20
C GLY A 211 9.65 -2.94 -0.02
N TRP A 212 9.87 -2.04 -0.99
CA TRP A 212 9.12 -2.03 -2.25
C TRP A 212 9.34 -3.30 -3.06
N VAL A 213 10.59 -3.79 -3.14
CA VAL A 213 10.92 -5.06 -3.81
C VAL A 213 10.26 -6.24 -3.06
N ALA A 214 10.42 -6.28 -1.73
CA ALA A 214 9.90 -7.36 -0.90
C ALA A 214 8.36 -7.48 -0.93
N SER A 215 7.62 -6.38 -1.14
CA SER A 215 6.15 -6.37 -1.22
C SER A 215 5.60 -6.25 -2.65
N ARG A 216 6.45 -6.19 -3.68
CA ARG A 216 6.06 -6.02 -5.09
C ARG A 216 5.22 -4.76 -5.31
N SER A 217 5.64 -3.66 -4.74
CA SER A 217 4.96 -2.36 -4.68
C SER A 217 4.70 -1.73 -6.06
N SER A 218 3.70 -0.86 -6.15
CA SER A 218 3.42 -0.01 -7.30
C SER A 218 3.42 1.47 -6.93
N GLY A 219 3.97 2.32 -7.80
CA GLY A 219 3.97 3.76 -7.63
C GLY A 219 2.86 4.44 -8.44
N GLN A 220 2.40 5.61 -7.98
CA GLN A 220 1.32 6.38 -8.62
C GLN A 220 1.62 6.75 -10.09
N GLN A 221 2.90 6.82 -10.47
CA GLN A 221 3.34 7.14 -11.85
C GLN A 221 3.83 5.90 -12.62
N SER A 222 3.31 4.72 -12.29
CA SER A 222 3.72 3.44 -12.88
C SER A 222 3.45 3.32 -14.38
N LEU A 223 2.52 4.12 -14.95
CA LEU A 223 2.33 4.18 -16.40
C LEU A 223 3.59 4.66 -17.15
N ARG A 224 4.35 5.58 -16.56
CA ARG A 224 5.59 6.07 -17.15
C ARG A 224 6.80 5.25 -16.72
N TYR A 225 6.97 5.03 -15.44
CA TYR A 225 8.20 4.49 -14.89
C TYR A 225 8.16 2.98 -14.70
N GLY A 226 6.97 2.38 -14.79
CA GLY A 226 6.73 0.98 -14.47
C GLY A 226 6.46 0.75 -12.99
N ARG A 227 6.14 -0.49 -12.66
CA ARG A 227 6.07 -1.00 -11.30
C ARG A 227 7.47 -1.41 -10.82
N ILE A 228 7.62 -1.73 -9.54
CA ILE A 228 8.91 -2.07 -8.96
C ILE A 228 9.61 -3.25 -9.65
N GLU A 229 8.85 -4.24 -10.15
CA GLU A 229 9.41 -5.38 -10.88
C GLU A 229 10.09 -5.00 -12.20
N LYS A 230 9.68 -3.90 -12.83
CA LYS A 230 10.36 -3.36 -14.02
C LYS A 230 11.59 -2.54 -13.66
N MET A 231 11.60 -1.92 -12.49
CA MET A 231 12.71 -1.11 -12.01
C MET A 231 13.82 -1.95 -11.37
N PHE A 232 13.47 -3.01 -10.64
CA PHE A 232 14.44 -3.90 -9.99
C PHE A 232 15.24 -4.67 -11.03
N ALA A 233 16.54 -4.38 -11.11
CA ALA A 233 17.45 -4.99 -12.08
C ALA A 233 18.23 -6.16 -11.49
N GLY A 234 18.43 -6.20 -10.19
CA GLY A 234 19.19 -7.18 -9.44
C GLY A 234 19.53 -6.67 -8.04
N GLY A 235 20.37 -7.36 -7.31
CA GLY A 235 20.73 -6.97 -5.95
C GLY A 235 21.40 -8.08 -5.18
N ASN A 236 21.57 -7.86 -3.87
CA ASN A 236 22.12 -8.84 -2.95
C ASN A 236 21.11 -9.18 -1.85
N ILE A 237 20.92 -10.45 -1.62
CA ILE A 237 20.02 -11.00 -0.61
C ILE A 237 20.82 -11.94 0.29
N GLU A 238 20.80 -11.68 1.59
CA GLU A 238 21.40 -12.56 2.58
C GLU A 238 20.35 -13.54 3.10
N THR A 239 20.67 -14.82 3.01
CA THR A 239 19.78 -15.92 3.44
C THR A 239 20.44 -16.76 4.52
N LEU A 240 19.67 -17.61 5.16
CA LEU A 240 20.19 -18.59 6.12
C LEU A 240 21.06 -19.66 5.45
N GLN A 241 21.03 -19.79 4.13
CA GLN A 241 21.81 -20.77 3.35
C GLN A 241 23.03 -20.15 2.65
N GLY A 242 23.20 -18.83 2.73
CA GLY A 242 24.27 -18.07 2.10
C GLY A 242 23.77 -16.84 1.36
N SER A 243 24.66 -16.17 0.66
CA SER A 243 24.36 -14.96 -0.11
C SER A 243 23.85 -15.32 -1.50
N LEU A 244 22.79 -14.64 -1.93
CA LEU A 244 22.27 -14.69 -3.29
C LEU A 244 22.57 -13.35 -3.96
N ASP A 245 23.56 -13.31 -4.86
CA ASP A 245 23.81 -12.15 -5.72
C ASP A 245 23.05 -12.32 -7.03
N ILE A 246 22.21 -11.35 -7.35
CA ILE A 246 21.43 -11.31 -8.58
C ILE A 246 22.09 -10.30 -9.52
N PRO A 247 22.77 -10.75 -10.57
CA PRO A 247 23.39 -9.87 -11.55
C PRO A 247 22.36 -9.14 -12.39
N THR A 248 22.78 -8.03 -12.98
CA THR A 248 21.93 -7.24 -13.88
C THR A 248 22.14 -7.66 -15.33
N PHE A 249 21.05 -7.95 -16.03
CA PHE A 249 21.05 -8.17 -17.47
C PHE A 249 19.96 -7.32 -18.13
N PRO A 250 20.20 -6.79 -19.35
CA PRO A 250 19.13 -6.14 -20.13
C PRO A 250 17.98 -7.11 -20.45
N ALA A 251 18.34 -8.37 -20.77
CA ALA A 251 17.44 -9.49 -20.99
C ALA A 251 18.22 -10.79 -20.82
N SER A 252 17.54 -11.89 -20.47
CA SER A 252 18.12 -13.22 -20.38
C SER A 252 17.09 -14.28 -20.77
N SER A 253 17.55 -15.31 -21.48
CA SER A 253 16.79 -16.52 -21.79
C SER A 253 17.36 -17.75 -21.04
N ALA A 254 18.21 -17.54 -20.03
CA ALA A 254 18.89 -18.58 -19.27
C ALA A 254 18.01 -19.11 -18.11
N GLY A 255 16.85 -19.67 -18.43
CA GLY A 255 15.94 -20.24 -17.45
C GLY A 255 15.03 -19.22 -16.75
N PRO A 256 14.39 -19.62 -15.64
CA PRO A 256 13.53 -18.73 -14.84
C PRO A 256 14.31 -17.56 -14.25
N ASP A 257 13.66 -16.40 -14.19
CA ASP A 257 14.24 -15.19 -13.63
C ASP A 257 14.24 -15.23 -12.09
N ILE A 258 15.43 -15.28 -11.50
CA ILE A 258 15.62 -15.32 -10.04
C ILE A 258 15.06 -14.07 -9.34
N ARG A 259 15.03 -12.92 -10.04
CA ARG A 259 14.42 -11.70 -9.49
C ARG A 259 12.96 -11.90 -9.09
N GLU A 260 12.21 -12.70 -9.88
CA GLU A 260 10.79 -12.98 -9.63
C GLU A 260 10.55 -13.78 -8.34
N MET A 261 11.55 -14.55 -7.87
CA MET A 261 11.47 -15.25 -6.58
C MET A 261 11.57 -14.28 -5.39
N ILE A 262 12.32 -13.19 -5.54
CA ILE A 262 12.57 -12.20 -4.48
C ILE A 262 11.48 -11.12 -4.46
N LEU A 263 10.95 -10.76 -5.62
CA LEU A 263 9.83 -9.82 -5.75
C LEU A 263 8.56 -10.38 -5.08
N GLY A 264 8.13 -9.74 -4.00
CA GLY A 264 6.98 -10.20 -3.22
C GLY A 264 7.29 -11.34 -2.25
N SER A 265 8.57 -11.58 -1.92
CA SER A 265 8.99 -12.61 -0.95
C SER A 265 8.69 -12.26 0.51
N GLU A 266 8.41 -11.00 0.82
CA GLU A 266 7.98 -10.51 2.14
C GLU A 266 8.90 -10.92 3.30
N GLY A 267 10.21 -11.06 3.01
CA GLY A 267 11.21 -11.46 3.98
C GLY A 267 11.24 -12.97 4.30
N ARG A 268 10.47 -13.80 3.60
CA ARG A 268 10.44 -15.26 3.78
C ARG A 268 11.67 -15.97 3.21
N MET A 269 12.32 -15.36 2.21
CA MET A 269 13.42 -15.98 1.47
C MET A 269 14.78 -15.35 1.81
N GLY A 270 14.84 -14.41 2.73
CA GLY A 270 16.07 -13.73 3.14
C GLY A 270 15.88 -12.24 3.38
N ILE A 271 16.98 -11.55 3.60
CA ILE A 271 17.06 -10.11 3.83
C ILE A 271 17.71 -9.45 2.62
N ILE A 272 16.96 -8.60 1.93
CA ILE A 272 17.48 -7.77 0.86
C ILE A 272 18.40 -6.72 1.48
N THR A 273 19.69 -6.75 1.16
CA THR A 273 20.67 -5.79 1.67
C THR A 273 21.02 -4.70 0.67
N GLU A 274 20.98 -5.03 -0.62
CA GLU A 274 21.28 -4.13 -1.71
C GLU A 274 20.31 -4.33 -2.88
N VAL A 275 19.90 -3.23 -3.52
CA VAL A 275 19.04 -3.25 -4.71
C VAL A 275 19.67 -2.45 -5.84
N LYS A 276 19.72 -3.04 -7.04
CA LYS A 276 20.16 -2.41 -8.29
C LYS A 276 18.93 -2.00 -9.07
N MET A 277 18.73 -0.69 -9.23
CA MET A 277 17.50 -0.10 -9.77
C MET A 277 17.74 0.56 -11.12
N ARG A 278 16.88 0.27 -12.11
CA ARG A 278 16.83 1.00 -13.38
C ARG A 278 16.26 2.39 -13.12
N VAL A 279 17.02 3.42 -13.48
CA VAL A 279 16.64 4.82 -13.26
C VAL A 279 16.46 5.56 -14.58
N THR A 280 15.74 6.67 -14.53
CA THR A 280 15.41 7.49 -15.70
C THR A 280 15.92 8.91 -15.53
N LYS A 281 16.37 9.58 -16.58
CA LYS A 281 16.69 11.00 -16.54
C LYS A 281 15.48 11.83 -16.11
N ILE A 282 15.71 12.85 -15.29
CA ILE A 282 14.66 13.79 -14.89
C ILE A 282 14.00 14.39 -16.12
N ALA A 283 12.69 14.38 -16.14
CA ALA A 283 11.91 14.88 -17.26
C ALA A 283 11.91 16.42 -17.33
N GLU A 284 11.85 17.00 -18.53
CA GLU A 284 11.76 18.46 -18.72
C GLU A 284 10.46 19.05 -18.18
N GLN A 285 9.37 18.29 -18.22
CA GLN A 285 8.04 18.70 -17.77
C GLN A 285 7.32 17.59 -17.04
N GLU A 286 6.63 17.99 -15.96
CA GLU A 286 5.64 17.19 -15.28
C GLU A 286 4.42 18.07 -14.99
N LYS A 287 3.23 17.64 -15.44
CA LYS A 287 1.98 18.36 -15.19
C LYS A 287 0.84 17.39 -14.96
N PHE A 288 -0.04 17.76 -14.02
CA PHE A 288 -1.24 17.01 -13.71
C PHE A 288 -2.49 17.80 -14.10
N TYR A 289 -3.46 17.11 -14.63
CA TYR A 289 -4.66 17.66 -15.24
C TYR A 289 -5.90 16.98 -14.73
N VAL A 290 -7.05 17.64 -14.82
CA VAL A 290 -8.34 17.08 -14.46
C VAL A 290 -9.35 17.29 -15.59
N ALA A 291 -10.21 16.30 -15.77
CA ALA A 291 -11.41 16.33 -16.58
C ALA A 291 -12.58 15.67 -15.86
N PHE A 292 -13.79 15.93 -16.31
CA PHE A 292 -14.98 15.26 -15.82
C PHE A 292 -15.71 14.58 -16.97
N PHE A 293 -16.25 13.38 -16.69
CA PHE A 293 -17.14 12.68 -17.62
C PHE A 293 -18.58 12.67 -17.07
N PRO A 294 -19.59 12.53 -17.96
CA PRO A 294 -21.00 12.58 -17.56
C PRO A 294 -21.45 11.38 -16.72
N SER A 295 -20.78 10.24 -16.82
CA SER A 295 -21.06 9.05 -16.03
C SER A 295 -19.82 8.17 -15.84
N TRP A 296 -19.90 7.23 -14.90
CA TRP A 296 -18.87 6.23 -14.63
C TRP A 296 -18.54 5.37 -15.86
N GLN A 297 -19.56 4.86 -16.55
CA GLN A 297 -19.39 4.02 -17.73
C GLN A 297 -18.64 4.76 -18.86
N VAL A 298 -19.02 6.01 -19.10
CA VAL A 298 -18.37 6.86 -20.10
C VAL A 298 -16.92 7.12 -19.72
N GLY A 299 -16.65 7.40 -18.44
CA GLY A 299 -15.31 7.60 -17.92
C GLY A 299 -14.44 6.33 -18.07
N MET A 300 -14.96 5.17 -17.71
CA MET A 300 -14.26 3.88 -17.88
C MET A 300 -13.93 3.61 -19.35
N GLN A 301 -14.90 3.82 -20.26
CA GLN A 301 -14.66 3.63 -21.67
C GLN A 301 -13.57 4.57 -22.20
N ALA A 302 -13.65 5.85 -21.84
CA ALA A 302 -12.66 6.84 -22.26
C ALA A 302 -11.25 6.51 -21.76
N THR A 303 -11.10 6.15 -20.48
CA THR A 303 -9.80 5.81 -19.89
C THR A 303 -9.22 4.53 -20.45
N ARG A 304 -10.05 3.51 -20.71
CA ARG A 304 -9.64 2.30 -21.41
C ARG A 304 -9.10 2.61 -22.82
N GLU A 305 -9.82 3.40 -23.61
CA GLU A 305 -9.38 3.76 -24.95
C GLU A 305 -8.07 4.57 -24.93
N ILE A 306 -7.89 5.48 -23.98
CA ILE A 306 -6.65 6.25 -23.80
C ILE A 306 -5.45 5.33 -23.55
N VAL A 307 -5.56 4.37 -22.64
CA VAL A 307 -4.44 3.49 -22.32
C VAL A 307 -4.18 2.48 -23.43
N GLN A 308 -5.22 1.92 -24.04
CA GLN A 308 -5.10 0.98 -25.16
C GLN A 308 -4.55 1.63 -26.44
N ASN A 309 -4.73 2.94 -26.60
CA ASN A 309 -4.09 3.71 -27.66
C ASN A 309 -2.57 3.90 -27.46
N GLY A 310 -2.01 3.48 -26.34
CA GLY A 310 -0.59 3.69 -26.02
C GLY A 310 -0.23 5.15 -25.72
N THR A 311 -1.20 5.97 -25.32
CA THR A 311 -0.97 7.38 -24.98
C THR A 311 -0.02 7.48 -23.79
N GLN A 312 1.09 8.19 -23.95
CA GLN A 312 2.15 8.26 -22.94
C GLN A 312 1.76 9.19 -21.78
N LEU A 313 0.97 8.69 -20.85
CA LEU A 313 0.66 9.35 -19.58
C LEU A 313 1.57 8.83 -18.47
N SER A 314 1.79 9.63 -17.43
CA SER A 314 2.55 9.19 -16.25
C SER A 314 1.66 8.55 -15.19
N MET A 315 0.42 9.00 -15.07
CA MET A 315 -0.59 8.43 -14.21
C MET A 315 -2.00 8.68 -14.76
N MET A 316 -2.92 7.84 -14.35
CA MET A 316 -4.37 8.00 -14.56
C MET A 316 -5.10 7.58 -13.28
N ARG A 317 -6.16 8.31 -12.95
CA ARG A 317 -7.10 7.98 -11.88
C ARG A 317 -8.50 8.41 -12.28
N LEU A 318 -9.43 7.47 -12.27
CA LEU A 318 -10.85 7.73 -12.50
C LEU A 318 -11.61 7.47 -11.20
N SER A 319 -12.10 8.52 -10.58
CA SER A 319 -12.93 8.46 -9.36
C SER A 319 -14.38 8.25 -9.73
N ASN A 320 -15.06 7.30 -9.07
CA ASN A 320 -16.50 7.14 -9.27
C ASN A 320 -17.29 8.36 -8.78
N GLU A 321 -18.60 8.36 -8.95
CA GLU A 321 -19.46 9.47 -8.57
C GLU A 321 -19.44 9.77 -7.07
N VAL A 322 -19.36 8.73 -6.23
CA VAL A 322 -19.33 8.87 -4.76
C VAL A 322 -18.02 9.49 -4.31
N GLU A 323 -16.89 8.97 -4.80
CA GLU A 323 -15.58 9.54 -4.51
C GLU A 323 -15.45 10.96 -5.06
N THR A 324 -15.95 11.21 -6.28
CA THR A 324 -15.95 12.55 -6.90
C THR A 324 -16.71 13.55 -6.03
N ALA A 325 -17.90 13.18 -5.54
CA ALA A 325 -18.70 14.04 -4.66
C ALA A 325 -18.00 14.28 -3.32
N SER A 326 -17.44 13.24 -2.71
CA SER A 326 -16.67 13.33 -1.47
C SER A 326 -15.46 14.24 -1.61
N HIS A 327 -14.66 14.08 -2.66
CA HIS A 327 -13.50 14.94 -2.92
C HIS A 327 -13.87 16.41 -3.10
N LEU A 328 -14.96 16.72 -3.83
CA LEU A 328 -15.43 18.08 -4.01
C LEU A 328 -15.95 18.70 -2.72
N LYS A 329 -16.58 17.92 -1.85
CA LYS A 329 -17.07 18.36 -0.53
C LYS A 329 -15.91 18.58 0.46
N LEU A 330 -14.95 17.67 0.50
CA LEU A 330 -13.82 17.72 1.41
C LEU A 330 -12.73 18.75 0.99
N ALA A 331 -12.80 19.26 -0.24
CA ALA A 331 -11.86 20.29 -0.73
C ALA A 331 -11.96 21.65 -0.01
N GLY A 332 -13.00 21.89 0.78
CA GLY A 332 -13.13 23.06 1.66
C GLY A 332 -13.33 24.41 0.95
N HIS A 333 -13.56 24.43 -0.37
CA HIS A 333 -13.72 25.63 -1.19
C HIS A 333 -15.11 25.75 -1.82
N ASP A 334 -16.14 25.83 -0.98
CA ASP A 334 -17.55 25.80 -1.41
C ASP A 334 -17.88 26.73 -2.58
N THR A 335 -17.35 27.96 -2.58
CA THR A 335 -17.58 28.95 -3.64
C THR A 335 -16.96 28.51 -4.97
N ALA A 336 -15.71 28.05 -4.95
CA ALA A 336 -15.02 27.57 -6.15
C ALA A 336 -15.70 26.31 -6.71
N VAL A 337 -16.13 25.40 -5.83
CA VAL A 337 -16.88 24.19 -6.21
C VAL A 337 -18.22 24.57 -6.84
N LYS A 338 -18.98 25.54 -6.29
CA LYS A 338 -20.24 26.02 -6.90
C LYS A 338 -20.05 26.58 -8.31
N TYR A 339 -18.98 27.36 -8.55
CA TYR A 339 -18.66 27.87 -9.89
C TYR A 339 -18.27 26.74 -10.85
N LEU A 340 -17.46 25.77 -10.39
CA LEU A 340 -17.12 24.59 -11.16
C LEU A 340 -18.36 23.79 -11.53
N GLU A 341 -19.25 23.53 -10.60
CA GLU A 341 -20.53 22.83 -10.82
C GLU A 341 -21.41 23.54 -11.86
N LYS A 342 -21.53 24.86 -11.77
CA LYS A 342 -22.25 25.66 -12.75
C LYS A 342 -21.62 25.56 -14.15
N TYR A 343 -20.30 25.69 -14.24
CA TYR A 343 -19.59 25.55 -15.51
C TYR A 343 -19.75 24.16 -16.13
N LEU A 344 -19.58 23.10 -15.34
CA LEU A 344 -19.76 21.71 -15.80
C LEU A 344 -21.19 21.45 -16.27
N SER A 345 -22.20 21.96 -15.56
CA SER A 345 -23.61 21.82 -15.93
C SER A 345 -23.91 22.48 -17.29
N ILE A 346 -23.37 23.69 -17.54
CA ILE A 346 -23.51 24.37 -18.85
C ILE A 346 -22.87 23.53 -19.98
N ARG A 347 -21.82 22.79 -19.66
CA ARG A 347 -21.10 21.91 -20.62
C ARG A 347 -21.71 20.51 -20.74
N GLY A 348 -22.88 20.26 -20.15
CA GLY A 348 -23.61 18.99 -20.23
C GLY A 348 -23.13 17.90 -19.27
N ILE A 349 -22.34 18.26 -18.25
CA ILE A 349 -21.95 17.34 -17.18
C ILE A 349 -22.97 17.44 -16.03
N PRO A 350 -23.58 16.33 -15.58
CA PRO A 350 -24.56 16.33 -14.49
C PRO A 350 -24.00 16.91 -13.18
N LYS A 351 -24.89 17.49 -12.35
CA LYS A 351 -24.53 17.93 -11.01
C LYS A 351 -24.25 16.71 -10.12
N SER A 352 -23.41 16.89 -9.08
CA SER A 352 -23.31 15.91 -8.01
C SER A 352 -24.68 15.74 -7.36
N GLY A 353 -25.22 14.52 -7.30
CA GLY A 353 -26.45 14.26 -6.55
C GLY A 353 -26.23 14.52 -5.07
N SER A 354 -27.30 14.92 -4.34
CA SER A 354 -27.27 14.89 -2.88
C SER A 354 -27.06 13.44 -2.45
N SER A 355 -26.04 13.19 -1.63
CA SER A 355 -25.78 11.89 -1.05
C SER A 355 -26.84 11.61 0.03
N ASN A 356 -28.04 11.18 -0.37
CA ASN A 356 -28.93 10.50 0.57
C ASN A 356 -28.35 9.12 0.83
N ALA A 357 -28.22 8.76 2.09
CA ALA A 357 -27.56 7.57 2.64
C ALA A 357 -28.09 6.20 2.15
N ASN A 358 -29.03 6.18 1.24
CA ASN A 358 -29.65 5.00 0.63
C ASN A 358 -29.34 4.88 -0.87
N VAL A 359 -28.24 5.42 -1.35
CA VAL A 359 -27.85 5.20 -2.74
C VAL A 359 -27.33 3.78 -2.86
N SER A 360 -28.25 2.86 -3.11
CA SER A 360 -27.91 1.61 -3.78
C SER A 360 -27.07 1.97 -5.00
N ILE A 361 -25.91 1.40 -5.08
CA ILE A 361 -24.95 1.48 -6.16
C ILE A 361 -25.70 1.12 -7.44
N SER A 362 -26.20 2.11 -8.15
CA SER A 362 -26.78 1.85 -9.46
C SER A 362 -25.68 2.00 -10.49
N ALA A 363 -25.35 0.90 -11.14
CA ALA A 363 -24.44 0.86 -12.28
C ALA A 363 -24.84 1.81 -13.44
N ASN A 364 -25.91 2.56 -13.31
CA ASN A 364 -26.54 3.46 -14.29
C ASN A 364 -26.80 4.88 -13.74
N SER A 365 -25.99 5.37 -12.79
CA SER A 365 -26.19 6.77 -12.35
C SER A 365 -25.61 7.74 -13.39
N ASP A 366 -26.45 8.64 -13.91
CA ASP A 366 -26.03 9.79 -14.72
C ASP A 366 -25.36 10.87 -13.85
N LYS A 367 -24.35 10.45 -13.06
CA LYS A 367 -23.60 11.33 -12.17
C LYS A 367 -22.17 11.45 -12.63
N LYS A 368 -21.63 12.66 -12.58
CA LYS A 368 -20.27 12.93 -13.05
C LYS A 368 -19.21 12.16 -12.31
N THR A 369 -18.15 11.82 -13.04
CA THR A 369 -16.93 11.21 -12.53
C THR A 369 -15.74 12.09 -12.83
N MET A 370 -14.74 12.09 -11.93
CA MET A 370 -13.54 12.89 -12.06
C MET A 370 -12.39 12.04 -12.60
N PHE A 371 -11.76 12.52 -13.63
CA PHE A 371 -10.58 11.93 -14.23
C PHE A 371 -9.35 12.82 -13.99
N THR A 372 -8.41 12.33 -13.20
CA THR A 372 -7.11 12.96 -12.97
C THR A 372 -6.05 12.22 -13.77
N PHE A 373 -5.20 12.94 -14.50
CA PHE A 373 -4.11 12.34 -15.27
C PHE A 373 -2.84 13.18 -15.24
N GLY A 374 -1.70 12.50 -15.29
CA GLY A 374 -0.37 13.11 -15.31
C GLY A 374 0.32 12.93 -16.66
N ILE A 375 1.09 13.90 -17.06
CA ILE A 375 1.96 13.83 -18.24
C ILE A 375 3.35 14.28 -17.81
N THR A 376 4.34 13.43 -18.06
CA THR A 376 5.74 13.65 -17.69
C THR A 376 6.63 13.26 -18.86
N GLY A 377 7.54 14.12 -19.29
CA GLY A 377 8.44 13.83 -20.42
C GLY A 377 9.10 15.08 -21.01
N SER A 378 9.58 14.99 -22.25
CA SER A 378 10.03 16.15 -23.02
C SER A 378 8.85 17.05 -23.38
N LYS A 379 9.12 18.33 -23.69
CA LYS A 379 8.08 19.28 -24.12
C LYS A 379 7.26 18.75 -25.30
N ALA A 380 7.91 18.11 -26.27
CA ALA A 380 7.25 17.55 -27.44
C ALA A 380 6.33 16.38 -27.11
N GLN A 381 6.81 15.43 -26.30
CA GLN A 381 6.02 14.30 -25.79
C GLN A 381 4.80 14.78 -24.99
N CYS A 382 5.00 15.72 -24.07
CA CYS A 382 3.92 16.27 -23.26
C CYS A 382 2.84 16.97 -24.09
N LYS A 383 3.23 17.74 -25.12
CA LYS A 383 2.30 18.41 -26.05
C LYS A 383 1.47 17.39 -26.84
N SER A 384 2.11 16.35 -27.35
CA SER A 384 1.45 15.29 -28.12
C SER A 384 0.47 14.50 -27.24
N ALA A 385 0.93 14.01 -26.08
CA ALA A 385 0.10 13.26 -25.15
C ALA A 385 -1.14 14.05 -24.70
N LEU A 386 -0.97 15.35 -24.37
CA LEU A 386 -2.10 16.20 -23.98
C LEU A 386 -3.11 16.39 -25.13
N LYS A 387 -2.63 16.58 -26.37
CA LYS A 387 -3.51 16.70 -27.55
C LYS A 387 -4.34 15.44 -27.73
N ILE A 388 -3.72 14.27 -27.70
CA ILE A 388 -4.39 12.97 -27.86
C ILE A 388 -5.40 12.74 -26.72
N THR A 389 -4.99 12.97 -25.48
CA THR A 389 -5.88 12.80 -24.33
C THR A 389 -7.12 13.70 -24.43
N LYS A 390 -6.96 14.96 -24.84
CA LYS A 390 -8.09 15.87 -25.06
C LYS A 390 -9.04 15.41 -26.16
N GLN A 391 -8.55 14.76 -27.20
CA GLN A 391 -9.39 14.18 -28.28
C GLN A 391 -10.29 13.07 -27.70
N PHE A 392 -9.74 12.16 -26.88
CA PHE A 392 -10.53 11.12 -26.22
C PHE A 392 -11.53 11.71 -25.20
N ILE A 393 -11.10 12.70 -24.40
CA ILE A 393 -12.03 13.39 -23.48
C ILE A 393 -13.21 13.97 -24.26
N SER A 394 -12.95 14.67 -25.35
CA SER A 394 -14.01 15.28 -26.20
C SER A 394 -14.88 14.23 -26.88
N LYS A 395 -14.29 13.15 -27.44
CA LYS A 395 -15.00 12.02 -28.03
C LYS A 395 -16.06 11.44 -27.10
N HIS A 396 -15.73 11.34 -25.82
CA HIS A 396 -16.59 10.82 -24.77
C HIS A 396 -17.37 11.91 -24.01
N LYS A 397 -17.61 13.07 -24.62
CA LYS A 397 -18.37 14.19 -24.03
C LYS A 397 -17.84 14.67 -22.67
N GLY A 398 -16.55 14.40 -22.38
CA GLY A 398 -15.89 14.88 -21.18
C GLY A 398 -15.52 16.35 -21.27
N VAL A 399 -15.36 17.00 -20.12
CA VAL A 399 -14.96 18.41 -20.02
C VAL A 399 -13.60 18.49 -19.34
N TYR A 400 -12.59 18.91 -20.11
CA TYR A 400 -11.26 19.20 -19.61
C TYR A 400 -11.24 20.56 -18.90
N ILE A 401 -10.71 20.61 -17.66
CA ILE A 401 -10.70 21.82 -16.82
C ILE A 401 -9.30 22.37 -16.52
N GLY A 402 -8.24 21.75 -17.05
CA GLY A 402 -6.88 22.25 -16.90
C GLY A 402 -6.12 21.65 -15.72
N THR A 403 -5.20 22.47 -15.14
CA THR A 403 -4.21 22.00 -14.17
C THR A 403 -4.49 22.41 -12.72
N ALA A 404 -5.47 23.26 -12.44
CA ALA A 404 -5.67 23.80 -11.08
C ALA A 404 -5.88 22.71 -10.03
N LEU A 405 -6.86 21.82 -10.24
CA LEU A 405 -7.09 20.67 -9.36
C LEU A 405 -5.96 19.63 -9.44
N GLY A 406 -5.31 19.49 -10.61
CA GLY A 406 -4.15 18.61 -10.79
C GLY A 406 -2.95 19.04 -9.95
N LYS A 407 -2.68 20.35 -9.82
CA LYS A 407 -1.65 20.88 -8.93
C LYS A 407 -1.98 20.60 -7.46
N HIS A 408 -3.24 20.77 -7.06
CA HIS A 408 -3.67 20.43 -5.71
C HIS A 408 -3.41 18.94 -5.41
N TRP A 409 -3.79 18.04 -6.33
CA TRP A 409 -3.49 16.61 -6.21
C TRP A 409 -1.97 16.36 -6.09
N GLN A 410 -1.13 17.00 -6.90
CA GLN A 410 0.32 16.86 -6.86
C GLN A 410 0.91 17.20 -5.48
N HIS A 411 0.41 18.26 -4.84
CA HIS A 411 0.88 18.68 -3.51
C HIS A 411 0.39 17.76 -2.39
N SER A 412 -0.80 17.15 -2.56
CA SER A 412 -1.44 16.35 -1.51
C SER A 412 -1.27 14.84 -1.69
N ARG A 413 -0.65 14.36 -2.78
CA ARG A 413 -0.61 12.93 -3.17
C ARG A 413 0.02 11.98 -2.14
N PHE A 414 0.86 12.48 -1.23
CA PHE A 414 1.46 11.72 -0.14
C PHE A 414 0.80 11.96 1.21
N ARG A 415 -0.27 12.76 1.25
CA ARG A 415 -0.94 13.14 2.50
C ARG A 415 -2.05 12.17 2.90
N SER A 416 -2.50 11.31 2.00
CA SER A 416 -3.60 10.36 2.29
C SER A 416 -3.36 9.49 3.54
N PRO A 417 -2.16 8.95 3.82
CA PRO A 417 -1.93 8.19 5.03
C PRO A 417 -2.09 9.00 6.32
N TYR A 418 -1.82 10.31 6.27
CA TYR A 418 -2.00 11.21 7.44
C TYR A 418 -3.47 11.49 7.75
N LEU A 419 -4.37 11.39 6.73
CA LEU A 419 -5.82 11.57 6.94
C LEU A 419 -6.38 10.54 7.92
N ARG A 420 -5.78 9.35 7.98
CA ARG A 420 -6.24 8.27 8.87
C ARG A 420 -6.30 8.72 10.32
N GLN A 421 -5.33 9.53 10.80
CA GLN A 421 -5.34 10.03 12.17
C GLN A 421 -6.56 10.91 12.44
N GLY A 422 -6.87 11.87 11.58
CA GLY A 422 -8.03 12.74 11.79
C GLY A 422 -9.37 11.99 11.77
N PHE A 423 -9.49 10.92 10.97
CA PHE A 423 -10.65 10.04 11.02
C PHE A 423 -10.69 9.23 12.30
N TRP A 424 -9.56 8.69 12.72
CA TRP A 424 -9.42 7.93 13.96
C TRP A 424 -9.83 8.75 15.18
N ASP A 425 -9.34 9.99 15.29
CA ASP A 425 -9.66 10.93 16.37
C ASP A 425 -11.15 11.28 16.42
N ALA A 426 -11.84 11.14 15.28
CA ALA A 426 -13.30 11.28 15.19
C ALA A 426 -14.07 9.96 15.40
N GLY A 427 -13.40 8.87 15.75
CA GLY A 427 -14.02 7.55 15.92
C GLY A 427 -14.41 6.86 14.61
N ILE A 428 -13.77 7.23 13.50
CA ILE A 428 -14.02 6.71 12.15
C ILE A 428 -12.84 5.88 11.67
N ILE A 429 -13.10 4.65 11.26
CA ILE A 429 -12.09 3.78 10.64
C ILE A 429 -12.15 3.95 9.12
N VAL A 430 -10.99 4.10 8.51
CA VAL A 430 -10.80 4.13 7.05
C VAL A 430 -9.86 3.01 6.64
N ASP A 431 -10.34 2.12 5.78
CA ASP A 431 -9.49 1.10 5.18
C ASP A 431 -9.77 0.95 3.68
N THR A 432 -8.92 0.20 3.02
CA THR A 432 -8.94 0.05 1.57
C THR A 432 -8.72 -1.40 1.17
N MET A 433 -9.24 -1.73 -0.02
CA MET A 433 -8.92 -2.96 -0.74
C MET A 433 -8.53 -2.62 -2.17
N GLU A 434 -7.55 -3.32 -2.69
CA GLU A 434 -7.12 -3.08 -4.05
C GLU A 434 -6.87 -4.40 -4.77
N THR A 435 -7.55 -4.55 -5.89
CA THR A 435 -7.40 -5.67 -6.83
C THR A 435 -7.01 -5.16 -8.21
N CYS A 436 -6.64 -6.06 -9.11
CA CYS A 436 -6.43 -5.76 -10.52
C CYS A 436 -7.11 -6.85 -11.36
N LEU A 437 -7.82 -6.41 -12.41
CA LEU A 437 -8.62 -7.29 -13.27
C LEU A 437 -8.51 -6.86 -14.74
N ASP A 438 -8.85 -7.79 -15.62
CA ASP A 438 -9.06 -7.50 -17.03
C ASP A 438 -10.28 -6.59 -17.23
N TRP A 439 -10.25 -5.74 -18.26
CA TRP A 439 -11.31 -4.75 -18.51
C TRP A 439 -12.72 -5.32 -18.57
N SER A 440 -12.88 -6.55 -19.05
CA SER A 440 -14.19 -7.21 -19.11
C SER A 440 -14.80 -7.51 -17.74
N ALA A 441 -13.97 -7.75 -16.72
CA ALA A 441 -14.40 -8.08 -15.36
C ALA A 441 -14.59 -6.83 -14.48
N VAL A 442 -13.93 -5.70 -14.79
CA VAL A 442 -13.93 -4.48 -13.97
C VAL A 442 -15.34 -4.00 -13.57
N PRO A 443 -16.34 -3.87 -14.47
CA PRO A 443 -17.65 -3.35 -14.09
C PRO A 443 -18.37 -4.23 -13.05
N ALA A 444 -18.31 -5.54 -13.21
CA ALA A 444 -18.92 -6.49 -12.29
C ALA A 444 -18.20 -6.51 -10.94
N ALA A 445 -16.87 -6.47 -10.96
CA ALA A 445 -16.04 -6.46 -9.76
C ALA A 445 -16.26 -5.18 -8.92
N VAL A 446 -16.30 -4.00 -9.54
CA VAL A 446 -16.59 -2.74 -8.82
C VAL A 446 -17.95 -2.82 -8.14
N LYS A 447 -19.00 -3.25 -8.87
CA LYS A 447 -20.35 -3.39 -8.30
C LYS A 447 -20.38 -4.40 -7.16
N GLY A 448 -19.73 -5.56 -7.33
CA GLY A 448 -19.67 -6.62 -6.32
C GLY A 448 -18.95 -6.15 -5.07
N LEU A 449 -17.74 -5.59 -5.20
CA LEU A 449 -16.96 -5.08 -4.08
C LEU A 449 -17.73 -4.03 -3.26
N GLU A 450 -18.29 -3.03 -3.93
CA GLU A 450 -19.03 -1.97 -3.23
C GLU A 450 -20.28 -2.52 -2.54
N SER A 451 -21.04 -3.41 -3.21
CA SER A 451 -22.25 -4.00 -2.64
C SER A 451 -21.93 -4.94 -1.46
N ASP A 452 -20.96 -5.84 -1.62
CA ASP A 452 -20.68 -6.87 -0.64
C ASP A 452 -20.07 -6.25 0.64
N ILE A 453 -19.19 -5.23 0.50
CA ILE A 453 -18.66 -4.46 1.64
C ILE A 453 -19.78 -3.65 2.32
N ALA A 454 -20.62 -2.94 1.55
CA ALA A 454 -21.68 -2.11 2.12
C ALA A 454 -22.69 -2.90 2.96
N ASN A 455 -22.91 -4.18 2.63
CA ASN A 455 -23.89 -5.05 3.30
C ASN A 455 -23.24 -6.04 4.30
N ALA A 456 -21.93 -6.02 4.49
CA ALA A 456 -21.19 -7.06 5.24
C ALA A 456 -21.56 -7.17 6.72
N LEU A 457 -22.05 -6.09 7.35
CA LEU A 457 -22.40 -6.10 8.78
C LEU A 457 -23.80 -6.66 9.06
N ASN A 458 -24.64 -6.82 8.05
CA ASN A 458 -26.00 -7.35 8.18
C ASN A 458 -26.86 -6.64 9.26
N ASP A 459 -26.59 -5.34 9.48
CA ASP A 459 -27.26 -4.51 10.47
C ASP A 459 -27.76 -3.22 9.78
N PRO A 460 -29.08 -2.95 9.76
CA PRO A 460 -29.63 -1.77 9.08
C PRO A 460 -29.20 -0.44 9.73
N ASP A 461 -28.77 -0.46 10.99
CA ASP A 461 -28.28 0.72 11.71
C ASP A 461 -26.79 0.98 11.47
N GLU A 462 -26.08 0.01 10.89
CA GLU A 462 -24.67 0.10 10.54
C GLU A 462 -24.49 0.40 9.05
N LYS A 463 -24.17 1.65 8.76
CA LYS A 463 -23.94 2.13 7.39
C LYS A 463 -22.46 2.24 7.11
N ILE A 464 -22.06 1.76 5.94
CA ILE A 464 -20.68 1.82 5.46
C ILE A 464 -20.62 2.78 4.28
N HIS A 465 -19.71 3.74 4.34
CA HIS A 465 -19.44 4.61 3.19
C HIS A 465 -18.39 3.97 2.29
N VAL A 466 -18.81 3.48 1.13
CA VAL A 466 -17.95 2.77 0.18
C VAL A 466 -17.85 3.57 -1.11
N PHE A 467 -16.64 3.70 -1.65
CA PHE A 467 -16.41 4.32 -2.94
C PHE A 467 -15.16 3.77 -3.61
N THR A 468 -15.09 3.88 -4.93
CA THR A 468 -14.05 3.25 -5.74
C THR A 468 -13.45 4.23 -6.74
N HIS A 469 -12.14 4.09 -6.96
CA HIS A 469 -11.50 4.65 -8.13
C HIS A 469 -10.71 3.57 -8.88
N LEU A 470 -10.54 3.81 -10.17
CA LEU A 470 -9.58 3.06 -10.97
C LEU A 470 -8.25 3.80 -10.96
N SER A 471 -7.18 3.06 -10.72
CA SER A 471 -5.79 3.54 -10.80
C SER A 471 -4.92 2.46 -11.42
N HIS A 472 -3.65 2.73 -11.66
CA HIS A 472 -2.74 1.77 -12.29
C HIS A 472 -3.35 1.09 -13.52
N PHE A 473 -3.44 1.85 -14.58
CA PHE A 473 -4.05 1.43 -15.84
C PHE A 473 -3.08 0.61 -16.69
N TYR A 474 -3.60 -0.45 -17.32
CA TYR A 474 -2.89 -1.34 -18.25
C TYR A 474 -3.70 -1.49 -19.53
N GLY A 475 -3.06 -1.83 -20.64
CA GLY A 475 -3.80 -2.13 -21.88
C GLY A 475 -4.85 -3.22 -21.70
N GLN A 476 -4.55 -4.23 -20.89
CA GLN A 476 -5.39 -5.38 -20.60
C GLN A 476 -6.47 -5.10 -19.53
N GLY A 477 -6.20 -4.24 -18.56
CA GLY A 477 -7.07 -4.02 -17.40
C GLY A 477 -6.65 -2.82 -16.56
N CYS A 478 -7.15 -2.75 -15.34
CA CYS A 478 -6.75 -1.71 -14.38
C CYS A 478 -6.88 -2.19 -12.93
N SER A 479 -6.25 -1.46 -12.02
CA SER A 479 -6.54 -1.69 -10.60
C SER A 479 -7.85 -1.02 -10.21
N VAL A 480 -8.59 -1.71 -9.35
CA VAL A 480 -9.82 -1.28 -8.69
C VAL A 480 -9.48 -1.06 -7.23
N TYR A 481 -9.49 0.19 -6.82
CA TYR A 481 -9.15 0.62 -5.47
C TYR A 481 -10.42 1.08 -4.75
N THR A 482 -10.88 0.27 -3.81
CA THR A 482 -12.11 0.52 -3.05
C THR A 482 -11.76 0.95 -1.64
N THR A 483 -12.28 2.11 -1.24
CA THR A 483 -12.15 2.67 0.11
C THR A 483 -13.47 2.50 0.84
N PHE A 484 -13.41 2.12 2.11
CA PHE A 484 -14.58 2.05 2.96
C PHE A 484 -14.33 2.69 4.33
N LEU A 485 -15.36 3.41 4.80
CA LEU A 485 -15.36 4.09 6.09
C LEU A 485 -16.50 3.51 6.93
N PHE A 486 -16.21 3.27 8.19
CA PHE A 486 -17.19 2.81 9.17
C PHE A 486 -16.89 3.40 10.55
N ARG A 487 -17.88 3.47 11.41
CA ARG A 487 -17.69 3.98 12.76
C ARG A 487 -17.09 2.92 13.69
N MET A 488 -16.30 3.34 14.66
CA MET A 488 -15.87 2.48 15.76
C MET A 488 -17.09 1.94 16.52
N ASP A 489 -16.95 0.76 17.11
CA ASP A 489 -17.94 0.22 18.03
C ASP A 489 -17.59 0.63 19.47
N LYS A 490 -18.35 0.11 20.45
CA LYS A 490 -18.23 0.42 21.89
C LYS A 490 -16.86 0.06 22.51
N ASN A 491 -16.08 -0.80 21.85
CA ASN A 491 -14.74 -1.18 22.26
C ASN A 491 -13.91 -1.66 21.06
N TYR A 492 -12.62 -1.85 21.28
CA TYR A 492 -11.66 -2.26 20.25
C TYR A 492 -11.97 -3.64 19.67
N ASP A 493 -12.37 -4.62 20.49
CA ASP A 493 -12.68 -6.00 20.03
C ASP A 493 -13.84 -6.01 19.04
N LYS A 494 -14.92 -5.29 19.35
CA LYS A 494 -16.08 -5.18 18.46
C LYS A 494 -15.73 -4.41 17.20
N THR A 495 -14.90 -3.37 17.30
CA THR A 495 -14.38 -2.65 16.14
C THR A 495 -13.54 -3.57 15.25
N MET A 496 -12.68 -4.42 15.83
CA MET A 496 -11.94 -5.44 15.11
C MET A 496 -12.86 -6.43 14.40
N GLN A 497 -13.90 -6.92 15.08
CA GLN A 497 -14.88 -7.84 14.48
C GLN A 497 -15.62 -7.21 13.28
N ARG A 498 -15.96 -5.92 13.35
CA ARG A 498 -16.52 -5.18 12.20
C ARG A 498 -15.54 -5.16 11.04
N TRP A 499 -14.30 -4.77 11.32
CA TRP A 499 -13.25 -4.72 10.30
C TRP A 499 -13.05 -6.08 9.64
N LEU A 500 -12.97 -7.17 10.40
CA LEU A 500 -12.81 -8.53 9.89
C LEU A 500 -13.93 -8.91 8.91
N LYS A 501 -15.19 -8.60 9.25
CA LYS A 501 -16.34 -8.88 8.36
C LYS A 501 -16.26 -8.08 7.06
N LEU A 502 -15.94 -6.79 7.14
CA LEU A 502 -15.81 -5.91 5.98
C LEU A 502 -14.65 -6.36 5.07
N LYS A 503 -13.51 -6.71 5.68
CA LYS A 503 -12.32 -7.17 4.95
C LYS A 503 -12.57 -8.52 4.27
N ALA A 504 -13.21 -9.45 4.97
CA ALA A 504 -13.58 -10.75 4.41
C ALA A 504 -14.54 -10.61 3.22
N ALA A 505 -15.61 -9.84 3.38
CA ALA A 505 -16.57 -9.59 2.30
C ALA A 505 -15.91 -9.02 1.04
N GLY A 506 -15.00 -8.06 1.20
CA GLY A 506 -14.26 -7.51 0.08
C GLY A 506 -13.28 -8.51 -0.54
N ALA A 507 -12.56 -9.32 0.26
CA ALA A 507 -11.65 -10.35 -0.24
C ALA A 507 -12.40 -11.46 -1.00
N GLU A 508 -13.53 -11.91 -0.48
CA GLU A 508 -14.40 -12.88 -1.13
C GLU A 508 -14.97 -12.34 -2.45
N ALA A 509 -15.37 -11.06 -2.48
CA ALA A 509 -15.80 -10.41 -3.72
C ALA A 509 -14.68 -10.35 -4.76
N ILE A 510 -13.43 -10.05 -4.36
CA ILE A 510 -12.27 -10.09 -5.26
C ILE A 510 -12.10 -11.49 -5.86
N VAL A 511 -12.07 -12.52 -5.02
CA VAL A 511 -11.94 -13.93 -5.46
C VAL A 511 -13.08 -14.31 -6.40
N LYS A 512 -14.32 -14.00 -6.05
CA LYS A 512 -15.52 -14.30 -6.85
C LYS A 512 -15.47 -13.70 -8.26
N HIS A 513 -14.86 -12.51 -8.41
CA HIS A 513 -14.74 -11.84 -9.69
C HIS A 513 -13.41 -12.10 -10.41
N GLY A 514 -12.57 -13.02 -9.91
CA GLY A 514 -11.30 -13.43 -10.53
C GLY A 514 -10.22 -12.34 -10.50
N GLY A 515 -10.27 -11.45 -9.53
CA GLY A 515 -9.24 -10.42 -9.32
C GLY A 515 -8.06 -10.95 -8.52
N THR A 516 -6.88 -10.31 -8.66
CA THR A 516 -5.76 -10.59 -7.77
C THR A 516 -6.09 -10.13 -6.35
N ILE A 517 -5.76 -10.94 -5.35
CA ILE A 517 -6.07 -10.59 -3.95
C ILE A 517 -5.33 -9.31 -3.48
N SER A 518 -4.22 -9.00 -4.11
CA SER A 518 -3.45 -7.78 -3.82
C SER A 518 -2.73 -7.28 -5.07
N HIS A 519 -3.05 -6.06 -5.49
CA HIS A 519 -2.35 -5.41 -6.60
C HIS A 519 -0.98 -4.85 -6.19
N GLN A 520 -0.84 -4.26 -4.98
CA GLN A 520 0.39 -3.59 -4.55
C GLN A 520 0.70 -3.67 -3.05
N HIS A 521 -0.24 -4.09 -2.21
CA HIS A 521 -0.06 -4.10 -0.76
C HIS A 521 0.71 -5.33 -0.27
N GLY A 522 0.90 -6.34 -1.11
CA GLY A 522 1.46 -7.64 -0.76
C GLY A 522 0.41 -8.58 -0.13
N VAL A 523 0.86 -9.72 0.34
CA VAL A 523 0.01 -10.76 0.92
C VAL A 523 -0.05 -10.64 2.45
N GLY A 524 1.10 -10.63 3.10
CA GLY A 524 1.21 -10.58 4.55
C GLY A 524 0.42 -11.67 5.26
N LYS A 525 -0.28 -11.29 6.31
CA LYS A 525 -1.23 -12.13 7.06
C LYS A 525 -2.66 -12.00 6.52
N ASP A 526 -3.06 -10.78 6.16
CA ASP A 526 -4.46 -10.45 5.87
C ASP A 526 -4.97 -11.08 4.56
N HIS A 527 -4.09 -11.24 3.57
CA HIS A 527 -4.45 -11.79 2.26
C HIS A 527 -4.05 -13.27 2.08
N ALA A 528 -3.21 -13.82 2.95
CA ALA A 528 -2.74 -15.21 2.86
C ALA A 528 -3.88 -16.25 2.77
N PRO A 529 -5.01 -16.11 3.51
CA PRO A 529 -6.12 -17.07 3.41
C PRO A 529 -6.75 -17.17 2.01
N TYR A 530 -6.63 -16.11 1.20
CA TYR A 530 -7.25 -16.03 -0.13
C TYR A 530 -6.26 -16.32 -1.27
N LEU A 531 -4.97 -16.46 -0.97
CA LEU A 531 -3.93 -16.60 -1.99
C LEU A 531 -4.08 -17.87 -2.84
N ALA A 532 -4.58 -18.94 -2.24
CA ALA A 532 -4.80 -20.22 -2.95
C ALA A 532 -5.80 -20.09 -4.10
N ALA A 533 -6.78 -19.20 -4.01
CA ALA A 533 -7.72 -18.94 -5.11
C ALA A 533 -7.04 -18.37 -6.36
N GLU A 534 -5.95 -17.60 -6.18
CA GLU A 534 -5.16 -17.02 -7.27
C GLU A 534 -4.06 -17.98 -7.79
N LYS A 535 -3.33 -18.63 -6.88
CA LYS A 535 -2.13 -19.41 -7.20
C LYS A 535 -2.42 -20.89 -7.47
N GLY A 536 -3.56 -21.39 -7.03
CA GLY A 536 -3.88 -22.82 -7.02
C GLY A 536 -3.01 -23.61 -6.03
N GLU A 537 -3.39 -24.86 -5.76
CA GLU A 537 -2.66 -25.71 -4.80
C GLU A 537 -1.19 -25.93 -5.18
N LEU A 538 -0.93 -26.19 -6.46
CA LEU A 538 0.44 -26.42 -6.94
C LEU A 538 1.30 -25.15 -6.84
N GLY A 539 0.71 -23.97 -7.13
CA GLY A 539 1.39 -22.69 -6.95
C GLY A 539 1.75 -22.41 -5.50
N ILE A 540 0.83 -22.71 -4.56
CA ILE A 540 1.13 -22.60 -3.12
C ILE A 540 2.24 -23.57 -2.70
N LYS A 541 2.22 -24.83 -3.18
CA LYS A 541 3.30 -25.80 -2.92
C LYS A 541 4.64 -25.31 -3.46
N ALA A 542 4.67 -24.70 -4.66
CA ALA A 542 5.89 -24.15 -5.24
C ALA A 542 6.45 -22.99 -4.39
N ILE A 543 5.59 -22.06 -3.94
CA ILE A 543 6.00 -20.94 -3.07
C ILE A 543 6.55 -21.48 -1.74
N LYS A 544 5.87 -22.45 -1.11
CA LYS A 544 6.36 -23.11 0.11
C LYS A 544 7.71 -23.80 -0.10
N GLY A 545 7.87 -24.49 -1.23
CA GLY A 545 9.13 -25.12 -1.60
C GLY A 545 10.27 -24.11 -1.76
N LEU A 546 10.01 -22.95 -2.39
CA LEU A 546 10.99 -21.86 -2.46
C LEU A 546 11.36 -21.34 -1.08
N CYS A 547 10.36 -21.06 -0.22
CA CYS A 547 10.65 -20.65 1.16
C CYS A 547 11.53 -21.69 1.88
N GLN A 548 11.24 -22.98 1.73
CA GLN A 548 11.98 -24.07 2.37
C GLN A 548 13.42 -24.19 1.86
N VAL A 549 13.71 -23.88 0.59
CA VAL A 549 15.08 -23.84 0.04
C VAL A 549 15.94 -22.80 0.77
N PHE A 550 15.38 -21.62 1.04
CA PHE A 550 16.10 -20.52 1.69
C PHE A 550 16.07 -20.59 3.22
N ASP A 551 15.03 -21.20 3.78
CA ASP A 551 14.75 -21.22 5.23
C ASP A 551 14.09 -22.54 5.65
N PRO A 552 14.84 -23.66 5.66
CA PRO A 552 14.30 -24.99 6.02
C PRO A 552 13.77 -25.05 7.47
N ASP A 553 14.31 -24.23 8.37
CA ASP A 553 13.97 -24.22 9.79
C ASP A 553 12.83 -23.22 10.15
N GLN A 554 12.26 -22.56 9.15
CA GLN A 554 11.20 -21.55 9.33
C GLN A 554 11.56 -20.45 10.35
N ARG A 555 12.73 -19.83 10.17
CA ARG A 555 13.24 -18.73 10.99
C ARG A 555 12.92 -17.36 10.40
N MET A 556 12.79 -17.29 9.06
CA MET A 556 12.58 -16.04 8.34
C MET A 556 11.10 -15.69 8.25
N ASN A 557 10.69 -14.70 9.01
CA ASN A 557 9.35 -14.09 8.98
C ASN A 557 8.19 -15.12 8.89
N PRO A 558 8.13 -16.12 9.78
CA PRO A 558 7.15 -17.20 9.71
C PRO A 558 5.71 -16.67 9.82
N GLY A 559 4.75 -17.43 9.25
CA GLY A 559 3.32 -17.05 9.26
C GLY A 559 2.94 -15.94 8.28
N LYS A 560 3.82 -15.54 7.37
CA LYS A 560 3.56 -14.57 6.31
C LYS A 560 3.65 -15.23 4.94
N LEU A 561 2.96 -14.66 3.97
CA LEU A 561 2.89 -15.09 2.58
C LEU A 561 2.16 -16.44 2.40
N VAL A 562 2.68 -17.54 2.95
CA VAL A 562 2.13 -18.92 2.85
C VAL A 562 2.36 -19.70 4.13
#